data_68da55999d213c4308f79362ae1e18e8
#
_entry.id   68da55999d213c4308f79362ae1e18e8
#
_cell.length_a   1.000
_cell.length_b   1.000
_cell.length_c   1.000
_cell.angle_alpha   90.00
_cell.angle_beta   90.00
_cell.angle_gamma   90.00
#
_symmetry.space_group_name_H-M   'P 1'
#
loop_
_entity.id
_entity.type
_entity.pdbx_description
1 polymer ?
#
loop_
_entity_poly.entity_id
_entity_poly.type
_entity_poly.pdbx_seq_one_letter_code
_entity_poly.pdbx_strand_id
1 'polypeptide(L)'
;EPSAGASRVRSLTHGTAVQVNGLSGEWARISLGGKNYYVASRYLSSGNSAAASTATAAASTPVSVPEGVTVSDITLSDNLRFASSSKIKTGTAKLYKNTKGAYGDKVICVNAGHGTSGGERVKTLSHPDGSPKVTGGTNQRGAVESMAVSSGMTFKDGTPESRVTLQEAQILRDVLLKRGFSVLMIREGSDVQLDNIARTVLANNYAACHIAVHWDSTSSDKGAYFMSVPDGLKKMDPVSSTWQKSEAFGEALIGGLRGKGVKIFGGGSMDVDLTQTSYSTVPSVDIELGDKVSDHSEATLRKLAEGLADGVTQYFTK
;
A
#
# COMPACT_ATOMS: atom_id res chain seq x y z
N GLU A 1 -31.90 -23.87 8.37
CA GLU A 1 -32.25 -22.52 8.85
C GLU A 1 -30.99 -21.71 9.11
N PRO A 2 -31.05 -20.40 8.89
CA PRO A 2 -29.89 -19.54 9.17
C PRO A 2 -29.71 -19.43 10.69
N SER A 3 -28.48 -19.70 11.16
CA SER A 3 -28.12 -19.52 12.57
C SER A 3 -26.62 -19.21 12.71
N ALA A 4 -26.23 -18.57 13.80
CA ALA A 4 -24.82 -18.27 14.09
C ALA A 4 -23.96 -19.53 14.30
N GLY A 5 -24.62 -20.68 14.62
CA GLY A 5 -23.96 -21.98 14.79
C GLY A 5 -23.96 -22.87 13.53
N ALA A 6 -24.52 -22.40 12.41
CA ALA A 6 -24.51 -23.15 11.16
C ALA A 6 -23.08 -23.22 10.55
N SER A 7 -22.78 -24.33 9.90
CA SER A 7 -21.49 -24.54 9.24
C SER A 7 -21.22 -23.48 8.18
N ARG A 8 -20.04 -22.86 8.22
CA ARG A 8 -19.59 -21.89 7.22
C ARG A 8 -19.27 -22.62 5.91
N VAL A 9 -19.97 -22.27 4.83
CA VAL A 9 -19.78 -22.90 3.52
C VAL A 9 -18.67 -22.26 2.72
N ARG A 10 -18.60 -20.92 2.71
CA ARG A 10 -17.53 -20.13 2.05
C ARG A 10 -17.52 -18.69 2.55
N SER A 11 -16.41 -18.00 2.28
CA SER A 11 -16.33 -16.55 2.43
C SER A 11 -16.55 -15.86 1.09
N LEU A 12 -17.21 -14.71 1.11
CA LEU A 12 -17.29 -13.78 -0.01
C LEU A 12 -16.38 -12.60 0.29
N THR A 13 -15.68 -12.13 -0.72
CA THR A 13 -14.87 -10.91 -0.61
C THR A 13 -15.76 -9.68 -0.51
N HIS A 14 -15.29 -8.65 0.18
CA HIS A 14 -15.99 -7.37 0.25
C HIS A 14 -16.25 -6.82 -1.17
N GLY A 15 -17.45 -6.30 -1.42
CA GLY A 15 -17.87 -5.84 -2.74
C GLY A 15 -18.38 -6.93 -3.68
N THR A 16 -18.43 -8.21 -3.25
CA THR A 16 -19.09 -9.25 -4.05
C THR A 16 -20.58 -8.93 -4.19
N ALA A 17 -21.05 -8.72 -5.42
CA ALA A 17 -22.48 -8.56 -5.68
C ALA A 17 -23.20 -9.87 -5.46
N VAL A 18 -24.27 -9.84 -4.69
CA VAL A 18 -25.12 -11.00 -4.41
C VAL A 18 -26.59 -10.63 -4.65
N GLN A 19 -27.35 -11.56 -5.19
CA GLN A 19 -28.80 -11.39 -5.31
C GLN A 19 -29.45 -11.83 -4.00
N VAL A 20 -30.14 -10.90 -3.34
CA VAL A 20 -30.93 -11.18 -2.12
C VAL A 20 -32.33 -11.60 -2.54
N ASN A 21 -32.70 -12.82 -2.19
CA ASN A 21 -34.00 -13.41 -2.54
C ASN A 21 -34.99 -13.43 -1.37
N GLY A 22 -34.60 -12.86 -0.23
CA GLY A 22 -35.47 -12.75 0.95
C GLY A 22 -34.70 -12.48 2.23
N LEU A 23 -35.41 -11.98 3.24
CA LEU A 23 -34.86 -11.72 4.58
C LEU A 23 -35.57 -12.67 5.58
N SER A 24 -34.84 -13.17 6.56
CA SER A 24 -35.33 -13.98 7.66
C SER A 24 -34.62 -13.55 8.94
N GLY A 25 -35.24 -12.65 9.71
CA GLY A 25 -34.62 -12.00 10.85
C GLY A 25 -33.35 -11.26 10.48
N GLU A 26 -32.23 -11.55 11.14
CA GLU A 26 -30.91 -10.93 10.86
C GLU A 26 -30.19 -11.56 9.65
N TRP A 27 -30.83 -12.44 8.89
CA TRP A 27 -30.24 -13.19 7.80
C TRP A 27 -30.86 -12.86 6.45
N ALA A 28 -30.04 -12.67 5.46
CA ALA A 28 -30.44 -12.53 4.06
C ALA A 28 -30.18 -13.86 3.32
N ARG A 29 -31.18 -14.34 2.58
CA ARG A 29 -31.04 -15.46 1.67
C ARG A 29 -30.49 -14.97 0.35
N ILE A 30 -29.34 -15.47 -0.06
CA ILE A 30 -28.64 -15.10 -1.29
C ILE A 30 -28.51 -16.30 -2.23
N SER A 31 -28.49 -16.07 -3.54
CA SER A 31 -28.19 -17.08 -4.55
C SER A 31 -26.75 -16.96 -5.05
N LEU A 32 -26.04 -18.09 -5.08
CA LEU A 32 -24.70 -18.22 -5.65
C LEU A 32 -24.59 -19.55 -6.40
N GLY A 33 -24.27 -19.48 -7.69
CA GLY A 33 -24.11 -20.67 -8.54
C GLY A 33 -25.35 -21.56 -8.55
N GLY A 34 -26.55 -20.98 -8.56
CA GLY A 34 -27.82 -21.70 -8.54
C GLY A 34 -28.22 -22.33 -7.21
N LYS A 35 -27.44 -22.11 -6.14
CA LYS A 35 -27.77 -22.61 -4.77
C LYS A 35 -28.03 -21.42 -3.84
N ASN A 36 -28.94 -21.67 -2.87
CA ASN A 36 -29.28 -20.68 -1.85
C ASN A 36 -28.39 -20.83 -0.61
N TYR A 37 -27.92 -19.70 -0.10
CA TYR A 37 -27.13 -19.58 1.13
C TYR A 37 -27.70 -18.46 1.99
N TYR A 38 -27.23 -18.36 3.23
CA TYR A 38 -27.59 -17.29 4.14
C TYR A 38 -26.35 -16.50 4.56
N VAL A 39 -26.51 -15.19 4.62
CA VAL A 39 -25.49 -14.25 5.10
C VAL A 39 -26.14 -13.29 6.08
N ALA A 40 -25.44 -12.88 7.14
CA ALA A 40 -26.00 -11.91 8.06
C ALA A 40 -26.22 -10.58 7.36
N SER A 41 -27.45 -10.04 7.41
CA SER A 41 -27.88 -8.85 6.66
C SER A 41 -27.06 -7.61 6.97
N ARG A 42 -26.46 -7.51 8.18
CA ARG A 42 -25.56 -6.43 8.57
C ARG A 42 -24.29 -6.32 7.70
N TYR A 43 -23.94 -7.34 6.93
CA TYR A 43 -22.82 -7.34 5.99
C TYR A 43 -23.23 -7.03 4.55
N LEU A 44 -24.51 -6.74 4.31
CA LEU A 44 -25.02 -6.35 3.01
C LEU A 44 -25.37 -4.86 3.00
N SER A 45 -25.04 -4.18 1.91
CA SER A 45 -25.54 -2.85 1.60
C SER A 45 -26.42 -2.92 0.36
N SER A 46 -27.55 -2.19 0.35
CA SER A 46 -28.38 -2.07 -0.84
C SER A 46 -27.69 -1.19 -1.88
N GLY A 47 -27.22 -1.78 -2.97
CA GLY A 47 -26.90 -1.06 -4.18
C GLY A 47 -28.18 -0.79 -4.95
N ASN A 48 -28.42 0.46 -5.38
CA ASN A 48 -29.55 0.79 -6.24
C ASN A 48 -29.37 0.10 -7.58
N SER A 49 -30.22 -0.92 -7.88
CA SER A 49 -30.21 -1.61 -9.17
C SER A 49 -30.84 -0.73 -10.22
N ALA A 50 -30.03 0.01 -10.95
CA ALA A 50 -30.38 0.43 -12.30
C ALA A 50 -29.72 -0.52 -13.29
N ALA A 51 -30.53 -1.29 -14.03
CA ALA A 51 -30.21 -2.12 -15.16
C ALA A 51 -29.26 -3.32 -14.92
N ALA A 52 -29.78 -4.53 -15.17
CA ALA A 52 -28.99 -5.73 -15.40
C ALA A 52 -28.01 -5.52 -16.58
N SER A 53 -26.85 -5.00 -16.28
CA SER A 53 -25.66 -5.23 -17.07
C SER A 53 -24.98 -6.46 -16.50
N THR A 54 -24.74 -7.45 -17.31
CA THR A 54 -23.83 -8.56 -17.07
C THR A 54 -22.56 -7.99 -16.45
N ALA A 55 -22.51 -7.95 -15.10
CA ALA A 55 -21.28 -7.69 -14.39
C ALA A 55 -20.42 -8.96 -14.54
N THR A 56 -19.77 -9.08 -15.68
CA THR A 56 -18.46 -9.69 -15.74
C THR A 56 -17.72 -9.20 -14.50
N ALA A 57 -17.13 -10.11 -13.72
CA ALA A 57 -16.15 -9.75 -12.72
C ALA A 57 -15.38 -8.56 -13.29
N ALA A 58 -15.25 -7.46 -12.51
CA ALA A 58 -14.37 -6.39 -12.91
C ALA A 58 -12.98 -7.04 -13.06
N ALA A 59 -12.75 -7.57 -14.24
CA ALA A 59 -11.43 -7.80 -14.74
C ALA A 59 -10.79 -6.43 -14.57
N SER A 60 -9.74 -6.36 -13.75
CA SER A 60 -8.80 -5.26 -13.79
C SER A 60 -8.68 -4.89 -15.25
N THR A 61 -9.09 -3.65 -15.59
CA THR A 61 -8.89 -3.13 -16.96
C THR A 61 -7.50 -3.56 -17.34
N PRO A 62 -7.29 -4.29 -18.46
CA PRO A 62 -5.94 -4.73 -18.79
C PRO A 62 -5.10 -3.47 -18.78
N VAL A 63 -4.13 -3.41 -17.87
CA VAL A 63 -3.18 -2.30 -17.81
C VAL A 63 -2.60 -2.26 -19.21
N SER A 64 -2.86 -1.18 -19.96
CA SER A 64 -2.21 -0.95 -21.23
C SER A 64 -0.74 -0.77 -20.94
N VAL A 65 -0.04 -1.89 -20.90
CA VAL A 65 1.40 -1.94 -20.62
C VAL A 65 2.08 -1.26 -21.81
N PRO A 66 2.87 -0.20 -21.59
CA PRO A 66 3.57 0.46 -22.69
C PRO A 66 4.43 -0.54 -23.49
N GLU A 67 4.63 -0.25 -24.77
CA GLU A 67 5.50 -1.08 -25.60
C GLU A 67 6.91 -1.18 -24.99
N GLY A 68 7.45 -2.40 -24.91
CA GLY A 68 8.75 -2.66 -24.30
C GLY A 68 8.71 -2.87 -22.78
N VAL A 69 7.53 -2.92 -22.16
CA VAL A 69 7.40 -3.32 -20.77
C VAL A 69 6.98 -4.79 -20.69
N THR A 70 7.74 -5.57 -19.95
CA THR A 70 7.40 -6.96 -19.58
C THR A 70 6.94 -7.01 -18.14
N VAL A 71 6.05 -7.95 -17.82
CA VAL A 71 5.52 -8.14 -16.45
C VAL A 71 5.86 -9.53 -15.96
N SER A 72 6.40 -9.63 -14.75
CA SER A 72 6.71 -10.90 -14.09
C SER A 72 6.30 -10.89 -12.64
N ASP A 73 6.02 -12.07 -12.12
CA ASP A 73 5.70 -12.30 -10.72
C ASP A 73 6.97 -12.40 -9.88
N ILE A 74 6.98 -11.74 -8.74
CA ILE A 74 8.07 -11.76 -7.77
C ILE A 74 7.52 -12.24 -6.42
N THR A 75 8.08 -13.34 -5.92
CA THR A 75 7.78 -13.88 -4.60
C THR A 75 8.98 -13.75 -3.68
N LEU A 76 8.71 -13.70 -2.37
CA LEU A 76 9.77 -13.64 -1.38
C LEU A 76 10.50 -14.99 -1.29
N SER A 77 11.82 -14.96 -1.47
CA SER A 77 12.68 -16.12 -1.23
C SER A 77 13.22 -16.10 0.21
N ASP A 78 13.21 -17.26 0.88
CA ASP A 78 13.61 -17.38 2.28
C ASP A 78 15.13 -17.17 2.51
N ASN A 79 15.94 -17.23 1.47
CA ASN A 79 17.38 -16.99 1.54
C ASN A 79 17.75 -15.48 1.50
N LEU A 80 16.80 -14.60 1.29
CA LEU A 80 17.06 -13.17 1.27
C LEU A 80 17.23 -12.62 2.70
N ARG A 81 18.12 -11.64 2.85
CA ARG A 81 18.35 -10.98 4.14
C ARG A 81 17.03 -10.47 4.72
N PHE A 82 16.76 -10.77 5.99
CA PHE A 82 15.55 -10.44 6.74
C PHE A 82 14.27 -11.19 6.34
N ALA A 83 14.28 -12.06 5.34
CA ALA A 83 13.09 -12.82 4.94
C ALA A 83 12.54 -13.71 6.08
N SER A 84 13.41 -14.22 6.95
CA SER A 84 13.03 -15.02 8.14
C SER A 84 12.28 -14.21 9.20
N SER A 85 12.41 -12.89 9.22
CA SER A 85 11.70 -11.98 10.14
C SER A 85 10.24 -11.72 9.72
N SER A 86 9.90 -11.97 8.45
CA SER A 86 8.53 -11.86 7.93
C SER A 86 7.66 -13.03 8.42
N LYS A 87 6.39 -12.75 8.71
CA LYS A 87 5.37 -13.71 9.15
C LYS A 87 4.25 -13.92 8.13
N ILE A 88 4.02 -12.95 7.22
CA ILE A 88 3.05 -13.03 6.13
C ILE A 88 3.80 -12.80 4.83
N LYS A 89 4.09 -13.89 4.09
CA LYS A 89 5.03 -13.85 2.95
C LYS A 89 4.64 -14.74 1.77
N THR A 90 3.36 -15.13 1.67
CA THR A 90 2.87 -16.00 0.58
C THR A 90 2.33 -15.23 -0.62
N GLY A 91 2.31 -13.91 -0.53
CA GLY A 91 1.84 -13.01 -1.60
C GLY A 91 2.87 -12.88 -2.73
N THR A 92 2.40 -12.26 -3.82
CA THR A 92 3.17 -12.03 -5.04
C THR A 92 3.15 -10.56 -5.41
N ALA A 93 4.31 -9.96 -5.60
CA ALA A 93 4.48 -8.63 -6.20
C ALA A 93 4.62 -8.75 -7.72
N LYS A 94 4.45 -7.64 -8.45
CA LYS A 94 4.60 -7.58 -9.92
C LYS A 94 5.77 -6.67 -10.30
N LEU A 95 6.70 -7.19 -11.07
CA LEU A 95 7.78 -6.40 -11.66
C LEU A 95 7.43 -6.04 -13.11
N TYR A 96 7.24 -4.76 -13.34
CA TYR A 96 7.09 -4.14 -14.66
C TYR A 96 8.46 -3.67 -15.14
N LYS A 97 9.12 -4.47 -15.97
CA LYS A 97 10.45 -4.16 -16.50
C LYS A 97 10.34 -3.41 -17.80
N ASN A 98 10.75 -2.14 -17.82
CA ASN A 98 10.77 -1.29 -19.02
C ASN A 98 12.11 -1.44 -19.73
N THR A 99 12.14 -2.16 -20.84
CA THR A 99 13.38 -2.45 -21.60
C THR A 99 13.75 -1.36 -22.61
N LYS A 100 12.81 -0.45 -22.90
CA LYS A 100 13.01 0.65 -23.88
C LYS A 100 13.09 2.04 -23.20
N GLY A 101 12.80 2.14 -21.91
CA GLY A 101 12.78 3.40 -21.19
C GLY A 101 14.18 3.93 -20.87
N ALA A 102 14.34 5.26 -20.87
CA ALA A 102 15.60 5.93 -20.54
C ALA A 102 16.12 5.60 -19.14
N TYR A 103 15.22 5.24 -18.22
CA TYR A 103 15.52 4.85 -16.83
C TYR A 103 15.11 3.40 -16.55
N GLY A 104 15.08 2.53 -17.57
CA GLY A 104 14.60 1.16 -17.44
C GLY A 104 15.46 0.27 -16.52
N ASP A 105 16.70 0.65 -16.25
CA ASP A 105 17.58 0.04 -15.24
C ASP A 105 17.19 0.43 -13.79
N LYS A 106 16.50 1.56 -13.60
CA LYS A 106 16.02 2.04 -12.32
C LYS A 106 14.62 1.46 -12.03
N VAL A 107 14.56 0.52 -11.12
CA VAL A 107 13.30 -0.05 -10.65
C VAL A 107 12.82 0.73 -9.43
N ILE A 108 11.64 1.31 -9.52
CA ILE A 108 10.99 2.03 -8.41
C ILE A 108 10.01 1.07 -7.75
N CYS A 109 10.22 0.74 -6.47
CA CYS A 109 9.23 0.00 -5.69
C CYS A 109 8.10 0.94 -5.27
N VAL A 110 6.90 0.63 -5.73
CA VAL A 110 5.66 1.32 -5.35
C VAL A 110 4.85 0.40 -4.46
N ASN A 111 4.68 0.78 -3.22
CA ASN A 111 4.00 0.03 -2.18
C ASN A 111 2.71 0.75 -1.79
N ALA A 112 1.57 0.25 -2.26
CA ALA A 112 0.27 0.68 -1.76
C ALA A 112 0.13 0.28 -0.30
N GLY A 113 0.03 1.24 0.62
CA GLY A 113 -0.10 1.00 2.04
C GLY A 113 -1.28 0.09 2.39
N HIS A 114 -1.17 -0.67 3.49
CA HIS A 114 -2.22 -1.57 3.98
C HIS A 114 -2.56 -2.74 3.02
N GLY A 115 -3.79 -3.28 3.11
CA GLY A 115 -4.30 -4.28 2.17
C GLY A 115 -3.66 -5.67 2.34
N THR A 116 -3.41 -6.08 3.60
CA THR A 116 -3.08 -7.46 3.98
C THR A 116 -4.12 -7.95 4.97
N SER A 117 -4.99 -8.84 4.53
CA SER A 117 -6.05 -9.41 5.36
C SER A 117 -5.47 -10.12 6.58
N GLY A 118 -5.89 -9.70 7.78
CA GLY A 118 -5.42 -10.27 9.05
C GLY A 118 -4.06 -9.76 9.51
N GLY A 119 -3.42 -8.86 8.76
CA GLY A 119 -2.11 -8.30 9.09
C GLY A 119 -2.04 -7.59 10.44
N GLU A 120 -3.16 -6.99 10.87
CA GLU A 120 -3.29 -6.31 12.17
C GLU A 120 -3.23 -7.26 13.38
N ARG A 121 -3.46 -8.56 13.16
CA ARG A 121 -3.45 -9.60 14.21
C ARG A 121 -2.11 -10.30 14.35
N VAL A 122 -1.23 -10.13 13.38
CA VAL A 122 0.11 -10.71 13.36
C VAL A 122 1.12 -9.67 13.83
N LYS A 123 2.13 -10.11 14.57
CA LYS A 123 3.22 -9.26 15.05
C LYS A 123 4.54 -9.70 14.42
N THR A 124 5.35 -8.69 14.08
CA THR A 124 6.73 -8.86 13.64
C THR A 124 7.64 -8.00 14.50
N LEU A 125 8.94 -8.29 14.55
CA LEU A 125 9.89 -7.40 15.21
C LEU A 125 9.84 -6.01 14.55
N SER A 126 9.83 -4.96 15.36
CA SER A 126 9.88 -3.57 14.90
C SER A 126 11.19 -3.28 14.18
N HIS A 127 12.29 -3.80 14.72
CA HIS A 127 13.66 -3.60 14.24
C HIS A 127 14.38 -4.94 14.05
N PRO A 128 15.33 -5.03 13.09
CA PRO A 128 16.04 -6.27 12.83
C PRO A 128 16.93 -6.75 13.99
N ASP A 129 17.38 -5.86 14.85
CA ASP A 129 18.20 -6.15 16.05
C ASP A 129 17.37 -6.42 17.31
N GLY A 130 16.03 -6.36 17.21
CA GLY A 130 15.13 -6.54 18.34
C GLY A 130 15.06 -5.36 19.31
N SER A 131 15.67 -4.22 18.99
CA SER A 131 15.56 -3.01 19.82
C SER A 131 14.13 -2.44 19.80
N PRO A 132 13.71 -1.72 20.86
CA PRO A 132 12.36 -1.18 20.95
C PRO A 132 12.21 0.10 20.11
N LYS A 133 10.98 0.39 19.67
CA LYS A 133 10.62 1.61 18.95
C LYS A 133 10.97 2.88 19.75
N VAL A 134 11.57 3.84 19.05
CA VAL A 134 12.00 5.12 19.63
C VAL A 134 10.93 6.22 19.53
N THR A 135 9.96 6.08 18.60
CA THR A 135 8.78 6.95 18.53
C THR A 135 7.49 6.15 18.65
N GLY A 136 6.38 6.85 18.93
CA GLY A 136 5.02 6.31 18.81
C GLY A 136 4.48 6.45 17.40
N GLY A 137 3.21 6.11 17.22
CA GLY A 137 2.43 6.11 15.97
C GLY A 137 1.39 5.00 16.05
N THR A 138 1.16 4.26 14.99
CA THR A 138 0.30 3.06 14.96
C THR A 138 0.70 2.02 16.03
N ASN A 139 1.99 1.95 16.35
CA ASN A 139 2.52 1.13 17.45
C ASN A 139 3.10 2.04 18.52
N GLN A 140 3.06 1.60 19.77
CA GLN A 140 3.53 2.39 20.91
C GLN A 140 5.06 2.54 20.89
N ARG A 141 5.55 3.70 21.37
CA ARG A 141 6.96 3.87 21.74
C ARG A 141 7.36 2.80 22.76
N GLY A 142 8.53 2.22 22.61
CA GLY A 142 9.03 1.13 23.47
C GLY A 142 8.57 -0.27 23.03
N ALA A 143 7.72 -0.38 22.02
CA ALA A 143 7.29 -1.69 21.51
C ALA A 143 8.42 -2.38 20.75
N VAL A 144 8.74 -3.62 21.12
CA VAL A 144 9.70 -4.48 20.41
C VAL A 144 9.06 -5.09 19.17
N GLU A 145 7.76 -5.32 19.20
CA GLU A 145 6.99 -5.85 18.09
C GLU A 145 5.97 -4.82 17.57
N SER A 146 5.75 -4.84 16.26
CA SER A 146 4.77 -4.01 15.55
C SER A 146 3.72 -4.88 14.88
N MET A 147 2.54 -4.30 14.58
CA MET A 147 1.60 -4.96 13.68
C MET A 147 2.29 -5.26 12.35
N ALA A 148 2.10 -6.47 11.84
CA ALA A 148 2.68 -6.89 10.58
C ALA A 148 2.24 -6.01 9.40
N VAL A 149 0.96 -5.65 9.36
CA VAL A 149 0.38 -4.59 8.52
C VAL A 149 -0.85 -4.02 9.23
N SER A 150 -0.93 -2.71 9.35
CA SER A 150 -2.12 -2.02 9.86
C SER A 150 -3.26 -2.07 8.82
N SER A 151 -4.50 -2.06 9.29
CA SER A 151 -5.68 -1.96 8.42
C SER A 151 -5.83 -0.59 7.73
N GLY A 152 -5.14 0.43 8.25
CA GLY A 152 -5.26 1.82 7.78
C GLY A 152 -6.45 2.55 8.41
N MET A 153 -6.60 3.82 8.03
CA MET A 153 -7.71 4.67 8.45
C MET A 153 -8.90 4.54 7.46
N THR A 154 -9.99 5.19 7.78
CA THR A 154 -11.15 5.36 6.89
C THR A 154 -11.36 6.86 6.65
N PHE A 155 -11.45 7.26 5.39
CA PHE A 155 -11.76 8.64 5.00
C PHE A 155 -13.12 9.07 5.53
N LYS A 156 -13.36 10.39 5.57
CA LYS A 156 -14.61 10.97 6.08
C LYS A 156 -15.85 10.48 5.32
N ASP A 157 -15.71 10.14 4.05
CA ASP A 157 -16.77 9.60 3.19
C ASP A 157 -17.00 8.08 3.36
N GLY A 158 -16.25 7.42 4.25
CA GLY A 158 -16.31 5.99 4.50
C GLY A 158 -15.40 5.13 3.61
N THR A 159 -14.61 5.73 2.73
CA THR A 159 -13.66 5.00 1.87
C THR A 159 -12.47 4.49 2.70
N PRO A 160 -12.14 3.18 2.66
CA PRO A 160 -10.94 2.67 3.33
C PRO A 160 -9.66 3.20 2.69
N GLU A 161 -8.67 3.57 3.50
CA GLU A 161 -7.36 4.03 3.04
C GLU A 161 -6.70 3.02 2.10
N SER A 162 -6.77 1.73 2.40
CA SER A 162 -6.21 0.67 1.56
C SER A 162 -6.72 0.67 0.11
N ARG A 163 -7.93 1.20 -0.14
CA ARG A 163 -8.47 1.38 -1.49
C ARG A 163 -7.83 2.56 -2.19
N VAL A 164 -7.68 3.68 -1.50
CA VAL A 164 -7.13 4.91 -2.07
C VAL A 164 -5.62 4.75 -2.34
N THR A 165 -4.88 4.13 -1.40
CA THR A 165 -3.45 3.83 -1.61
C THR A 165 -3.22 2.91 -2.81
N LEU A 166 -4.12 1.94 -3.05
CA LEU A 166 -4.04 1.08 -4.24
C LEU A 166 -4.26 1.88 -5.53
N GLN A 167 -5.27 2.76 -5.56
CA GLN A 167 -5.55 3.60 -6.73
C GLN A 167 -4.37 4.53 -7.03
N GLU A 168 -3.83 5.19 -6.01
CA GLU A 168 -2.66 6.06 -6.16
C GLU A 168 -1.43 5.29 -6.66
N ALA A 169 -1.14 4.14 -6.06
CA ALA A 169 -0.01 3.31 -6.47
C ALA A 169 -0.13 2.84 -7.93
N GLN A 170 -1.33 2.51 -8.40
CA GLN A 170 -1.58 2.13 -9.79
C GLN A 170 -1.36 3.30 -10.75
N ILE A 171 -1.84 4.49 -10.39
CA ILE A 171 -1.62 5.71 -11.19
C ILE A 171 -0.12 6.06 -11.22
N LEU A 172 0.55 6.02 -10.06
CA LEU A 172 1.99 6.30 -9.97
C LEU A 172 2.82 5.30 -10.80
N ARG A 173 2.49 4.00 -10.76
CA ARG A 173 3.09 2.99 -11.64
C ARG A 173 3.01 3.42 -13.10
N ASP A 174 1.82 3.79 -13.56
CA ASP A 174 1.57 4.12 -14.97
C ASP A 174 2.34 5.39 -15.39
N VAL A 175 2.41 6.39 -14.50
CA VAL A 175 3.20 7.61 -14.72
C VAL A 175 4.69 7.29 -14.79
N LEU A 176 5.22 6.48 -13.87
CA LEU A 176 6.64 6.09 -13.86
C LEU A 176 7.02 5.27 -15.10
N LEU A 177 6.19 4.32 -15.52
CA LEU A 177 6.41 3.54 -16.73
C LEU A 177 6.45 4.43 -17.98
N LYS A 178 5.55 5.42 -18.10
CA LYS A 178 5.55 6.41 -19.19
C LYS A 178 6.81 7.28 -19.19
N ARG A 179 7.38 7.55 -18.01
CA ARG A 179 8.64 8.28 -17.88
C ARG A 179 9.88 7.43 -18.12
N GLY A 180 9.71 6.15 -18.41
CA GLY A 180 10.79 5.25 -18.79
C GLY A 180 11.42 4.48 -17.63
N PHE A 181 10.88 4.54 -16.42
CA PHE A 181 11.30 3.73 -15.27
C PHE A 181 10.74 2.30 -15.36
N SER A 182 11.38 1.36 -14.68
CA SER A 182 10.77 0.08 -14.31
C SER A 182 10.09 0.23 -12.95
N VAL A 183 9.06 -0.59 -12.67
CA VAL A 183 8.29 -0.50 -11.43
C VAL A 183 8.10 -1.87 -10.79
N LEU A 184 8.39 -1.97 -9.50
CA LEU A 184 8.00 -3.10 -8.66
C LEU A 184 6.73 -2.71 -7.90
N MET A 185 5.59 -3.27 -8.29
CA MET A 185 4.32 -3.10 -7.56
C MET A 185 4.19 -4.16 -6.47
N ILE A 186 4.15 -3.74 -5.21
CA ILE A 186 3.99 -4.67 -4.08
C ILE A 186 2.58 -5.24 -4.05
N ARG A 187 1.57 -4.44 -4.37
CA ARG A 187 0.17 -4.84 -4.32
C ARG A 187 -0.60 -4.34 -5.55
N GLU A 188 -1.28 -5.25 -6.22
CA GLU A 188 -2.08 -4.98 -7.44
C GLU A 188 -3.58 -5.16 -7.19
N GLY A 189 -3.97 -5.75 -6.08
CA GLY A 189 -5.36 -6.04 -5.70
C GLY A 189 -5.72 -5.50 -4.32
N SER A 190 -6.94 -5.79 -3.90
CA SER A 190 -7.44 -5.40 -2.57
C SER A 190 -6.70 -6.07 -1.41
N ASP A 191 -6.06 -7.21 -1.67
CA ASP A 191 -5.30 -7.98 -0.69
C ASP A 191 -3.98 -8.48 -1.31
N VAL A 192 -2.90 -8.45 -0.52
CA VAL A 192 -1.64 -9.14 -0.78
C VAL A 192 -1.12 -9.74 0.52
N GLN A 193 -0.81 -11.02 0.52
CA GLN A 193 -0.31 -11.70 1.70
C GLN A 193 1.22 -11.48 1.86
N LEU A 194 1.59 -10.21 2.07
CA LEU A 194 2.95 -9.73 2.33
C LEU A 194 2.90 -8.72 3.48
N ASP A 195 3.62 -9.00 4.57
CA ASP A 195 3.78 -8.04 5.66
C ASP A 195 4.80 -6.94 5.31
N ASN A 196 4.92 -5.92 6.18
CA ASN A 196 5.81 -4.79 5.94
C ASN A 196 7.28 -5.21 5.78
N ILE A 197 7.71 -6.28 6.46
CA ILE A 197 9.08 -6.83 6.28
C ILE A 197 9.22 -7.50 4.92
N ALA A 198 8.26 -8.36 4.53
CA ALA A 198 8.28 -9.00 3.22
C ALA A 198 8.31 -7.98 2.07
N ARG A 199 7.47 -6.93 2.16
CA ARG A 199 7.42 -5.82 1.19
C ARG A 199 8.77 -5.12 1.09
N THR A 200 9.39 -4.83 2.23
CA THR A 200 10.70 -4.19 2.31
C THR A 200 11.81 -5.08 1.75
N VAL A 201 11.80 -6.38 2.07
CA VAL A 201 12.79 -7.33 1.55
C VAL A 201 12.69 -7.45 0.02
N LEU A 202 11.48 -7.45 -0.54
CA LEU A 202 11.31 -7.41 -1.99
C LEU A 202 11.87 -6.13 -2.60
N ALA A 203 11.59 -4.96 -2.00
CA ALA A 203 12.17 -3.69 -2.44
C ALA A 203 13.71 -3.70 -2.38
N ASN A 204 14.30 -4.20 -1.29
CA ASN A 204 15.74 -4.30 -1.10
C ASN A 204 16.46 -5.10 -2.19
N ASN A 205 15.80 -6.09 -2.78
CA ASN A 205 16.43 -7.03 -3.71
C ASN A 205 16.07 -6.75 -5.18
N TYR A 206 14.99 -6.04 -5.43
CA TYR A 206 14.48 -5.86 -6.80
C TYR A 206 14.29 -4.41 -7.21
N ALA A 207 14.56 -3.43 -6.31
CA ALA A 207 14.36 -2.03 -6.61
C ALA A 207 15.56 -1.14 -6.23
N ALA A 208 15.64 0.02 -6.85
CA ALA A 208 16.64 1.05 -6.55
C ALA A 208 16.18 1.97 -5.40
N CYS A 209 14.87 2.05 -5.15
CA CYS A 209 14.27 2.77 -4.03
C CYS A 209 12.86 2.22 -3.73
N HIS A 210 12.30 2.59 -2.58
CA HIS A 210 11.01 2.13 -2.09
C HIS A 210 10.14 3.32 -1.66
N ILE A 211 8.95 3.45 -2.22
CA ILE A 211 7.92 4.43 -1.83
C ILE A 211 6.71 3.67 -1.32
N ALA A 212 6.33 3.87 -0.05
CA ALA A 212 5.03 3.49 0.46
C ALA A 212 4.11 4.70 0.49
N VAL A 213 2.92 4.60 -0.08
CA VAL A 213 1.94 5.69 -0.14
C VAL A 213 0.84 5.49 0.87
N HIS A 214 0.54 6.55 1.64
CA HIS A 214 -0.38 6.56 2.76
C HIS A 214 -1.17 7.87 2.87
N TRP A 215 -2.16 7.91 3.75
CA TRP A 215 -2.89 9.09 4.21
C TRP A 215 -3.01 9.06 5.73
N ASP A 216 -2.67 10.17 6.37
CA ASP A 216 -2.73 10.30 7.84
C ASP A 216 -4.17 10.28 8.37
N SER A 217 -4.33 9.78 9.57
CA SER A 217 -5.61 9.66 10.26
C SER A 217 -6.14 10.97 10.86
N THR A 218 -5.42 12.09 10.75
CA THR A 218 -5.86 13.38 11.32
C THR A 218 -7.10 13.91 10.62
N SER A 219 -7.87 14.74 11.35
CA SER A 219 -9.12 15.34 10.83
C SER A 219 -8.93 16.75 10.28
N SER A 220 -7.69 17.24 10.21
CA SER A 220 -7.33 18.55 9.66
C SER A 220 -6.55 18.36 8.37
N ASP A 221 -6.93 19.06 7.31
CA ASP A 221 -6.17 19.07 6.06
C ASP A 221 -4.81 19.75 6.30
N LYS A 222 -3.82 18.98 6.76
CA LYS A 222 -2.48 19.50 7.06
C LYS A 222 -1.52 19.46 5.87
N GLY A 223 -1.72 18.55 4.93
CA GLY A 223 -0.89 18.41 3.74
C GLY A 223 0.08 17.23 3.79
N ALA A 224 0.82 17.01 2.68
CA ALA A 224 1.72 15.89 2.51
C ALA A 224 3.03 16.05 3.29
N TYR A 225 3.59 14.93 3.77
CA TYR A 225 4.90 14.84 4.39
C TYR A 225 5.43 13.41 4.31
N PHE A 226 6.74 13.23 4.35
CA PHE A 226 7.32 11.90 4.49
C PHE A 226 7.80 11.63 5.91
N MET A 227 7.91 10.36 6.25
CA MET A 227 8.41 9.90 7.53
C MET A 227 9.93 9.75 7.48
N SER A 228 10.64 10.70 8.12
CA SER A 228 12.10 10.66 8.25
C SER A 228 12.54 9.71 9.37
N VAL A 229 13.79 9.25 9.28
CA VAL A 229 14.36 8.32 10.25
C VAL A 229 14.77 9.07 11.53
N PRO A 230 14.21 8.72 12.71
CA PRO A 230 14.61 9.32 13.97
C PRO A 230 16.09 9.12 14.29
N ASP A 231 16.71 10.10 14.96
CA ASP A 231 18.14 10.06 15.34
C ASP A 231 18.54 8.79 16.09
N GLY A 232 17.64 8.26 16.93
CA GLY A 232 17.88 7.04 17.68
C GLY A 232 18.12 5.79 16.83
N LEU A 233 17.69 5.79 15.56
CA LEU A 233 17.85 4.66 14.64
C LEU A 233 19.01 4.84 13.63
N LYS A 234 19.56 6.04 13.48
CA LYS A 234 20.56 6.36 12.45
C LYS A 234 21.87 5.55 12.56
N LYS A 235 22.12 4.92 13.72
CA LYS A 235 23.29 4.05 13.94
C LYS A 235 22.99 2.56 13.81
N MET A 236 21.72 2.17 13.71
CA MET A 236 21.29 0.79 13.59
C MET A 236 21.58 0.24 12.18
N ASP A 237 22.03 -1.01 12.07
CA ASP A 237 22.13 -1.70 10.79
C ASP A 237 20.72 -2.25 10.37
N PRO A 238 20.28 -2.03 9.13
CA PRO A 238 20.96 -1.42 7.97
C PRO A 238 20.76 0.10 7.83
N VAL A 239 20.00 0.73 8.71
CA VAL A 239 19.60 2.16 8.66
C VAL A 239 20.79 3.09 8.50
N SER A 240 21.89 2.79 9.22
CA SER A 240 23.11 3.60 9.19
C SER A 240 23.70 3.82 7.78
N SER A 241 23.45 2.90 6.86
CA SER A 241 23.91 2.97 5.47
C SER A 241 22.91 3.61 4.50
N THR A 242 21.66 3.82 4.93
CA THR A 242 20.56 4.20 4.02
C THR A 242 19.82 5.48 4.40
N TRP A 243 19.80 5.88 5.69
CA TRP A 243 18.95 6.97 6.15
C TRP A 243 19.18 8.30 5.41
N GLN A 244 20.44 8.67 5.11
CA GLN A 244 20.74 9.91 4.38
C GLN A 244 20.20 9.89 2.94
N LYS A 245 20.25 8.73 2.30
CA LYS A 245 19.69 8.54 0.96
C LYS A 245 18.16 8.55 0.99
N SER A 246 17.56 7.97 2.04
CA SER A 246 16.12 8.02 2.27
C SER A 246 15.64 9.45 2.50
N GLU A 247 16.38 10.24 3.30
CA GLU A 247 16.10 11.65 3.52
C GLU A 247 16.14 12.45 2.21
N ALA A 248 17.23 12.34 1.46
CA ALA A 248 17.38 13.03 0.16
C ALA A 248 16.30 12.60 -0.84
N PHE A 249 15.85 11.33 -0.79
CA PHE A 249 14.78 10.84 -1.61
C PHE A 249 13.42 11.41 -1.17
N GLY A 250 13.13 11.44 0.13
CA GLY A 250 11.91 12.06 0.68
C GLY A 250 11.82 13.56 0.33
N GLU A 251 12.93 14.30 0.49
CA GLU A 251 12.99 15.71 0.09
C GLU A 251 12.70 15.91 -1.41
N ALA A 252 13.22 15.04 -2.28
CA ALA A 252 12.95 15.09 -3.71
C ALA A 252 11.46 14.84 -4.01
N LEU A 253 10.82 13.85 -3.35
CA LEU A 253 9.39 13.58 -3.50
C LEU A 253 8.54 14.78 -3.05
N ILE A 254 8.85 15.39 -1.90
CA ILE A 254 8.18 16.60 -1.41
C ILE A 254 8.40 17.77 -2.35
N GLY A 255 9.59 17.90 -2.91
CA GLY A 255 9.91 18.92 -3.94
C GLY A 255 9.01 18.79 -5.17
N GLY A 256 8.83 17.57 -5.67
CA GLY A 256 7.96 17.28 -6.80
C GLY A 256 6.48 17.56 -6.49
N LEU A 257 5.99 17.15 -5.32
CA LEU A 257 4.62 17.45 -4.85
C LEU A 257 4.38 18.96 -4.73
N ARG A 258 5.35 19.69 -4.14
CA ARG A 258 5.29 21.15 -4.03
C ARG A 258 5.24 21.81 -5.41
N GLY A 259 6.02 21.30 -6.37
CA GLY A 259 6.02 21.78 -7.77
C GLY A 259 4.66 21.64 -8.45
N LYS A 260 3.83 20.66 -8.02
CA LYS A 260 2.44 20.49 -8.48
C LYS A 260 1.43 21.29 -7.65
N GLY A 261 1.86 22.13 -6.71
CA GLY A 261 0.96 22.89 -5.84
C GLY A 261 0.17 21.99 -4.86
N VAL A 262 0.77 20.88 -4.43
CA VAL A 262 0.26 20.08 -3.31
C VAL A 262 0.62 20.80 -2.01
N LYS A 263 -0.33 20.86 -1.08
CA LYS A 263 -0.08 21.40 0.26
C LYS A 263 0.89 20.50 1.01
N ILE A 264 1.89 21.09 1.62
CA ILE A 264 2.93 20.38 2.37
C ILE A 264 2.81 20.73 3.85
N PHE A 265 2.85 19.72 4.71
CA PHE A 265 2.87 19.88 6.15
C PHE A 265 4.26 20.28 6.66
N GLY A 266 4.34 21.35 7.43
CA GLY A 266 5.59 21.80 8.03
C GLY A 266 6.73 21.96 7.04
N GLY A 267 7.88 21.37 7.35
CA GLY A 267 9.06 21.29 6.46
C GLY A 267 8.93 20.25 5.34
N GLY A 268 7.98 19.35 5.43
CA GLY A 268 7.77 18.22 4.52
C GLY A 268 8.19 16.88 5.08
N SER A 269 8.68 16.83 6.33
CA SER A 269 9.05 15.59 7.00
C SER A 269 8.61 15.57 8.47
N MET A 270 8.51 14.36 9.03
CA MET A 270 8.26 14.10 10.44
C MET A 270 9.01 12.84 10.85
N ASP A 271 9.71 12.89 11.98
CA ASP A 271 10.43 11.75 12.52
C ASP A 271 9.47 10.67 13.02
N VAL A 272 9.44 9.54 12.32
CA VAL A 272 8.62 8.38 12.68
C VAL A 272 9.42 7.10 12.52
N ASP A 273 9.43 6.31 13.58
CA ASP A 273 10.07 5.00 13.60
C ASP A 273 9.18 3.96 12.90
N LEU A 274 9.61 3.51 11.73
CA LEU A 274 8.89 2.55 10.90
C LEU A 274 9.66 1.25 10.71
N THR A 275 8.95 0.12 10.79
CA THR A 275 9.50 -1.18 10.44
C THR A 275 10.04 -1.19 8.99
N GLN A 276 9.36 -0.54 8.06
CA GLN A 276 9.81 -0.42 6.67
C GLN A 276 11.22 0.16 6.57
N THR A 277 11.46 1.35 7.13
CA THR A 277 12.77 2.00 7.06
C THR A 277 13.83 1.27 7.86
N SER A 278 13.44 0.62 8.97
CA SER A 278 14.35 -0.15 9.84
C SER A 278 14.94 -1.39 9.17
N TYR A 279 14.24 -1.99 8.22
CA TYR A 279 14.70 -3.16 7.45
C TYR A 279 15.23 -2.80 6.05
N SER A 280 15.19 -1.52 5.66
CA SER A 280 15.58 -1.12 4.30
C SER A 280 17.08 -1.05 4.08
N THR A 281 17.54 -1.65 2.96
CA THR A 281 18.90 -1.55 2.45
C THR A 281 19.01 -0.67 1.20
N VAL A 282 17.88 -0.10 0.75
CA VAL A 282 17.76 0.89 -0.32
C VAL A 282 17.12 2.17 0.23
N PRO A 283 17.22 3.31 -0.46
CA PRO A 283 16.44 4.50 -0.10
C PRO A 283 14.96 4.17 0.03
N SER A 284 14.36 4.43 1.18
CA SER A 284 13.00 4.01 1.49
C SER A 284 12.25 5.13 2.19
N VAL A 285 11.08 5.45 1.66
CA VAL A 285 10.21 6.52 2.14
C VAL A 285 8.79 5.99 2.31
N ASP A 286 8.20 6.27 3.44
CA ASP A 286 6.77 6.21 3.70
C ASP A 286 6.26 7.66 3.64
N ILE A 287 5.26 7.93 2.80
CA ILE A 287 4.78 9.28 2.55
C ILE A 287 3.28 9.38 2.74
N GLU A 288 2.87 10.31 3.59
CA GLU A 288 1.49 10.72 3.77
C GLU A 288 1.14 11.77 2.72
N LEU A 289 0.21 11.47 1.83
CA LEU A 289 -0.17 12.34 0.72
C LEU A 289 -1.28 13.34 1.07
N GLY A 290 -1.81 13.21 2.25
CA GLY A 290 -2.87 14.02 2.83
C GLY A 290 -3.32 13.41 4.15
N ASP A 291 -4.58 13.58 4.46
CA ASP A 291 -5.19 13.07 5.69
C ASP A 291 -6.65 12.64 5.49
N LYS A 292 -7.34 12.27 6.57
CA LYS A 292 -8.70 11.72 6.57
C LYS A 292 -9.74 12.58 5.84
N VAL A 293 -9.52 13.89 5.70
CA VAL A 293 -10.45 14.83 5.07
C VAL A 293 -9.99 15.31 3.70
N SER A 294 -8.82 14.90 3.25
CA SER A 294 -8.26 15.29 1.95
C SER A 294 -9.08 14.73 0.79
N ASP A 295 -9.11 15.49 -0.30
CA ASP A 295 -9.66 15.02 -1.57
C ASP A 295 -8.83 13.86 -2.12
N HIS A 296 -9.50 12.79 -2.53
CA HIS A 296 -8.92 11.62 -3.16
C HIS A 296 -9.62 11.28 -4.48
N SER A 297 -10.17 12.31 -5.15
CA SER A 297 -10.67 12.18 -6.52
C SER A 297 -9.56 11.74 -7.48
N GLU A 298 -9.93 11.13 -8.60
CA GLU A 298 -8.97 10.70 -9.62
C GLU A 298 -8.06 11.85 -10.09
N ALA A 299 -8.60 13.07 -10.20
CA ALA A 299 -7.83 14.25 -10.59
C ALA A 299 -6.74 14.58 -9.55
N THR A 300 -7.07 14.49 -8.26
CA THR A 300 -6.12 14.70 -7.17
C THR A 300 -5.09 13.59 -7.13
N LEU A 301 -5.49 12.32 -7.24
CA LEU A 301 -4.54 11.20 -7.28
C LEU A 301 -3.56 11.32 -8.47
N ARG A 302 -4.05 11.70 -9.66
CA ARG A 302 -3.14 11.96 -10.81
C ARG A 302 -2.15 13.09 -10.53
N LYS A 303 -2.59 14.18 -9.90
CA LYS A 303 -1.73 15.29 -9.51
C LYS A 303 -0.64 14.85 -8.51
N LEU A 304 -1.01 14.03 -7.53
CA LEU A 304 -0.09 13.46 -6.55
C LEU A 304 0.93 12.54 -7.23
N ALA A 305 0.47 11.60 -8.05
CA ALA A 305 1.34 10.68 -8.79
C ALA A 305 2.33 11.41 -9.71
N GLU A 306 1.90 12.47 -10.42
CA GLU A 306 2.79 13.29 -11.24
C GLU A 306 3.84 14.02 -10.38
N GLY A 307 3.44 14.52 -9.20
CA GLY A 307 4.37 15.15 -8.27
C GLY A 307 5.40 14.17 -7.72
N LEU A 308 4.96 12.97 -7.30
CA LEU A 308 5.87 11.91 -6.85
C LEU A 308 6.84 11.50 -7.96
N ALA A 309 6.35 11.33 -9.19
CA ALA A 309 7.19 10.96 -10.32
C ALA A 309 8.16 12.07 -10.72
N ASP A 310 7.82 13.35 -10.55
CA ASP A 310 8.76 14.48 -10.69
C ASP A 310 9.90 14.35 -9.67
N GLY A 311 9.56 14.06 -8.41
CA GLY A 311 10.53 13.84 -7.33
C GLY A 311 11.46 12.65 -7.62
N VAL A 312 10.91 11.52 -8.07
CA VAL A 312 11.69 10.35 -8.51
C VAL A 312 12.66 10.72 -9.62
N THR A 313 12.17 11.41 -10.65
CA THR A 313 13.01 11.83 -11.78
C THR A 313 14.14 12.73 -11.28
N GLN A 314 13.83 13.73 -10.47
CA GLN A 314 14.83 14.64 -9.89
C GLN A 314 15.90 13.90 -9.07
N TYR A 315 15.50 12.90 -8.28
CA TYR A 315 16.42 12.11 -7.45
C TYR A 315 17.44 11.33 -8.28
N PHE A 316 17.02 10.74 -9.41
CA PHE A 316 17.90 9.93 -10.26
C PHE A 316 18.64 10.72 -11.36
N THR A 317 18.35 12.01 -11.54
CA THR A 317 19.01 12.87 -12.53
C THR A 317 19.99 13.88 -11.92
N LYS A 318 20.09 13.92 -10.59
CA LYS A 318 21.15 14.64 -9.86
C LYS A 318 22.40 13.77 -9.85
#